data_41263a2add8823c50dd95df67079e41b
#
_entry.id   41263a2add8823c50dd95df67079e41b
#
_cell.length_a   1.000
_cell.length_b   1.000
_cell.length_c   1.000
_cell.angle_alpha   90.00
_cell.angle_beta   90.00
_cell.angle_gamma   90.00
#
_symmetry.space_group_name_H-M   'P 1'
#
loop_
_entity.id
_entity.type
_entity.pdbx_description
1 polymer ?
#
loop_
_entity_poly.entity_id
_entity_poly.type
_entity_poly.pdbx_seq_one_letter_code
_entity_poly.pdbx_strand_id
1 'polypeptide(L)'
;MRALVLAAIAAFGLALGGCQREGETEQAPNVRRSTIVEPETRNVDVVPQEEPAVARQQWRASSESARTVSGNLRVSLVGPRGGPVVFAFANGITIQAQPYAVVPANSRSGVGGQSYAAVIGGDPRVNAWLFRVQAENVATSAVQGGLCTTDRTRFLAVSEFVDAGGRWVFKIAAFSGEGEPGERPTLCNAYAFTAQ
;
A
#
# COMPACT_ATOMS: atom_id res chain seq x y z
N MET A 1 9.95 10.00 55.28
CA MET A 1 11.03 11.01 55.45
C MET A 1 11.10 11.75 54.12
N ARG A 2 10.48 12.93 54.04
CA ARG A 2 11.10 14.26 54.02
C ARG A 2 12.01 14.41 52.79
N ALA A 3 11.95 15.36 51.86
CA ALA A 3 11.53 16.72 51.96
C ALA A 3 11.12 17.33 50.62
N LEU A 4 10.18 18.21 50.67
CA LEU A 4 9.85 19.33 49.79
C LEU A 4 11.06 20.26 49.60
N VAL A 5 11.21 20.84 48.39
CA VAL A 5 11.76 22.21 48.25
C VAL A 5 10.92 22.93 47.19
N LEU A 6 10.30 23.99 47.69
CA LEU A 6 9.59 25.06 46.98
C LEU A 6 10.58 26.19 46.64
N ALA A 7 10.12 27.12 45.82
CA ALA A 7 10.48 28.55 45.64
C ALA A 7 11.21 28.82 44.30
N ALA A 8 11.05 29.93 43.59
CA ALA A 8 10.16 31.11 43.69
C ALA A 8 10.35 31.93 42.40
N ILE A 9 9.29 32.50 41.87
CA ILE A 9 8.99 33.89 41.47
C ILE A 9 10.17 34.75 40.93
N ALA A 10 10.01 35.32 39.72
CA ALA A 10 10.29 36.72 39.45
C ALA A 10 9.56 37.22 38.20
N ALA A 11 8.64 38.13 38.42
CA ALA A 11 8.02 39.00 37.43
C ALA A 11 8.87 40.27 37.28
N PHE A 12 8.99 40.81 36.08
CA PHE A 12 9.37 42.18 35.73
C PHE A 12 9.11 42.32 34.22
N GLY A 13 8.49 43.31 33.65
CA GLY A 13 8.16 44.64 34.04
C GLY A 13 7.75 45.38 32.76
N LEU A 14 6.74 46.21 32.84
CA LEU A 14 6.20 47.08 31.80
C LEU A 14 7.23 48.06 31.25
N ALA A 15 7.19 48.36 29.94
CA ALA A 15 7.60 49.67 29.44
C ALA A 15 6.71 50.07 28.27
N LEU A 16 5.81 51.00 28.54
CA LEU A 16 5.07 51.85 27.63
C LEU A 16 6.04 52.79 26.89
N GLY A 17 5.88 52.92 25.59
CA GLY A 17 6.57 53.92 24.79
C GLY A 17 5.75 54.29 23.56
N GLY A 18 4.81 55.18 23.72
CA GLY A 18 4.09 55.79 22.64
C GLY A 18 4.95 56.82 21.88
N CYS A 19 4.85 56.89 20.60
CA CYS A 19 5.11 58.08 19.77
C CYS A 19 4.08 58.17 18.69
N GLN A 20 3.11 59.03 18.93
CA GLN A 20 2.32 59.67 17.86
C GLN A 20 3.27 60.59 17.08
N ARG A 21 3.19 60.50 15.77
CA ARG A 21 3.61 61.58 14.88
C ARG A 21 2.59 61.70 13.77
N GLU A 22 1.83 62.78 13.87
CA GLU A 22 0.96 63.31 12.85
C GLU A 22 1.77 63.81 11.66
N GLY A 23 1.21 63.65 10.46
CA GLY A 23 1.39 64.56 9.33
C GLY A 23 2.40 64.07 8.31
N GLU A 24 1.91 63.53 7.19
CA GLU A 24 2.08 64.16 5.89
C GLU A 24 1.40 63.30 4.82
N THR A 25 0.52 63.98 4.12
CA THR A 25 -0.17 63.48 2.95
C THR A 25 0.84 63.32 1.81
N GLU A 26 1.26 62.07 1.52
CA GLU A 26 2.00 61.79 0.33
C GLU A 26 1.28 60.72 -0.51
N GLN A 27 0.99 61.15 -1.75
CA GLN A 27 0.28 60.39 -2.74
C GLN A 27 0.84 58.96 -2.89
N ALA A 28 -0.01 58.00 -2.64
CA ALA A 28 0.30 56.59 -2.85
C ALA A 28 0.63 56.31 -4.33
N PRO A 29 1.80 55.75 -4.64
CA PRO A 29 2.06 55.22 -5.95
C PRO A 29 1.12 54.04 -6.21
N ASN A 30 0.53 54.02 -7.39
CA ASN A 30 -0.29 52.92 -7.92
C ASN A 30 0.35 51.57 -7.62
N VAL A 31 -0.07 50.92 -6.55
CA VAL A 31 0.26 49.50 -6.30
C VAL A 31 -0.52 48.72 -7.34
N ARG A 32 0.20 48.31 -8.40
CA ARG A 32 -0.29 47.26 -9.30
C ARG A 32 -0.76 46.10 -8.40
N ARG A 33 -2.08 45.88 -8.47
CA ARG A 33 -2.68 44.69 -7.88
C ARG A 33 -1.96 43.47 -8.49
N SER A 34 -1.00 42.93 -7.78
CA SER A 34 -0.51 41.57 -8.08
C SER A 34 -1.71 40.66 -7.95
N THR A 35 -2.24 40.25 -9.07
CA THR A 35 -3.15 39.11 -9.13
C THR A 35 -2.34 37.94 -8.56
N ILE A 36 -2.63 37.60 -7.33
CA ILE A 36 -2.16 36.30 -6.80
C ILE A 36 -2.86 35.29 -7.70
N VAL A 37 -2.12 34.75 -8.65
CA VAL A 37 -2.53 33.56 -9.39
C VAL A 37 -2.52 32.47 -8.32
N GLU A 38 -3.70 32.23 -7.76
CA GLU A 38 -3.94 31.04 -6.96
C GLU A 38 -3.43 29.86 -7.79
N PRO A 39 -2.47 29.04 -7.26
CA PRO A 39 -2.00 27.90 -8.02
C PRO A 39 -3.25 27.05 -8.30
N GLU A 40 -3.66 27.01 -9.56
CA GLU A 40 -4.63 26.01 -10.01
C GLU A 40 -4.14 24.67 -9.46
N THR A 41 -4.79 24.18 -8.42
CA THR A 41 -4.71 22.81 -8.03
C THR A 41 -5.22 22.04 -9.25
N ARG A 42 -4.28 21.78 -10.19
CA ARG A 42 -4.54 20.87 -11.28
C ARG A 42 -4.95 19.58 -10.58
N ASN A 43 -6.26 19.32 -10.56
CA ASN A 43 -6.78 18.00 -10.29
C ASN A 43 -6.10 17.11 -11.33
N VAL A 44 -4.97 16.53 -10.95
CA VAL A 44 -4.41 15.42 -11.68
C VAL A 44 -5.50 14.37 -11.52
N ASP A 45 -6.30 14.17 -12.55
CA ASP A 45 -7.15 13.01 -12.66
C ASP A 45 -6.23 11.82 -12.42
N VAL A 46 -6.29 11.31 -11.19
CA VAL A 46 -5.60 10.07 -10.85
C VAL A 46 -6.28 9.04 -11.74
N VAL A 47 -5.62 8.72 -12.84
CA VAL A 47 -6.07 7.63 -13.73
C VAL A 47 -6.36 6.46 -12.81
N PRO A 48 -7.61 5.93 -12.79
CA PRO A 48 -7.96 4.81 -11.93
C PRO A 48 -6.91 3.74 -12.12
N GLN A 49 -6.18 3.40 -11.06
CA GLN A 49 -5.16 2.36 -11.13
C GLN A 49 -5.88 1.08 -11.54
N GLU A 50 -5.54 0.55 -12.71
CA GLU A 50 -6.16 -0.68 -13.19
C GLU A 50 -5.91 -1.80 -12.19
N GLU A 51 -6.89 -2.68 -12.03
CA GLU A 51 -6.75 -3.85 -11.17
C GLU A 51 -5.52 -4.66 -11.59
N PRO A 52 -4.71 -5.12 -10.62
CA PRO A 52 -3.52 -5.93 -10.92
C PRO A 52 -3.85 -7.11 -11.81
N ALA A 53 -3.01 -7.35 -12.79
CA ALA A 53 -3.07 -8.49 -13.71
C ALA A 53 -4.23 -8.49 -14.72
N VAL A 54 -5.05 -7.44 -14.81
CA VAL A 54 -6.06 -7.34 -15.88
C VAL A 54 -5.41 -7.21 -17.26
N ALA A 55 -4.25 -6.54 -17.32
CA ALA A 55 -3.51 -6.36 -18.57
C ALA A 55 -2.70 -7.62 -18.99
N ARG A 56 -2.33 -8.49 -18.04
CA ARG A 56 -1.50 -9.67 -18.28
C ARG A 56 -2.06 -10.87 -17.54
N GLN A 57 -2.46 -11.86 -18.30
CA GLN A 57 -3.12 -13.05 -17.74
C GLN A 57 -2.15 -14.18 -17.37
N GLN A 58 -0.90 -14.15 -17.84
CA GLN A 58 0.06 -15.25 -17.66
C GLN A 58 1.38 -14.76 -17.08
N TRP A 59 1.81 -15.45 -16.04
CA TRP A 59 2.97 -15.10 -15.25
C TRP A 59 3.84 -16.32 -14.97
N ARG A 60 5.14 -16.20 -15.19
CA ARG A 60 6.12 -17.26 -14.90
C ARG A 60 6.61 -17.11 -13.46
N ALA A 61 6.65 -18.21 -12.71
CA ALA A 61 7.25 -18.24 -11.37
C ALA A 61 8.72 -17.81 -11.40
N SER A 62 9.09 -16.79 -10.62
CA SER A 62 10.43 -16.22 -10.61
C SER A 62 11.14 -16.39 -9.25
N SER A 63 10.40 -16.42 -8.12
CA SER A 63 10.98 -16.77 -6.80
C SER A 63 11.06 -18.27 -6.60
N GLU A 64 11.90 -18.70 -5.66
CA GLU A 64 11.98 -20.11 -5.26
C GLU A 64 10.64 -20.60 -4.69
N SER A 65 10.03 -19.83 -3.78
CA SER A 65 8.70 -20.15 -3.25
C SER A 65 7.66 -20.33 -4.36
N ALA A 66 7.66 -19.46 -5.38
CA ALA A 66 6.72 -19.58 -6.49
C ALA A 66 6.98 -20.85 -7.31
N ARG A 67 8.24 -21.20 -7.57
CA ARG A 67 8.59 -22.39 -8.35
C ARG A 67 8.24 -23.69 -7.61
N THR A 68 8.44 -23.72 -6.30
CA THR A 68 8.26 -24.94 -5.50
C THR A 68 6.82 -25.16 -5.05
N VAL A 69 6.12 -24.10 -4.66
CA VAL A 69 4.77 -24.21 -4.07
C VAL A 69 3.68 -24.00 -5.11
N SER A 70 3.73 -22.91 -5.88
CA SER A 70 2.61 -22.49 -6.71
C SER A 70 2.76 -22.81 -8.20
N GLY A 71 3.98 -22.83 -8.72
CA GLY A 71 4.22 -22.89 -10.16
C GLY A 71 3.86 -21.58 -10.85
N ASN A 72 3.67 -21.61 -12.18
CA ASN A 72 3.25 -20.45 -12.96
C ASN A 72 1.83 -20.02 -12.57
N LEU A 73 1.53 -18.73 -12.77
CA LEU A 73 0.26 -18.14 -12.39
C LEU A 73 -0.52 -17.69 -13.64
N ARG A 74 -1.81 -17.98 -13.64
CA ARG A 74 -2.80 -17.35 -14.52
C ARG A 74 -3.78 -16.55 -13.66
N VAL A 75 -4.07 -15.31 -14.09
CA VAL A 75 -5.04 -14.44 -13.42
C VAL A 75 -6.20 -14.17 -14.38
N SER A 76 -7.42 -14.21 -13.86
CA SER A 76 -8.63 -13.91 -14.62
C SER A 76 -9.69 -13.26 -13.74
N LEU A 77 -10.50 -12.38 -14.34
CA LEU A 77 -11.66 -11.80 -13.69
C LEU A 77 -12.87 -12.73 -13.79
N VAL A 78 -13.66 -12.73 -12.73
CA VAL A 78 -15.00 -13.36 -12.75
C VAL A 78 -16.03 -12.25 -12.82
N GLY A 79 -16.52 -11.97 -14.03
CA GLY A 79 -17.50 -10.91 -14.26
C GLY A 79 -16.87 -9.53 -14.55
N PRO A 80 -17.55 -8.43 -14.19
CA PRO A 80 -17.08 -7.07 -14.47
C PRO A 80 -15.87 -6.69 -13.63
N ARG A 81 -15.20 -5.59 -14.01
CA ARG A 81 -14.11 -4.99 -13.20
C ARG A 81 -14.60 -4.68 -11.79
N GLY A 82 -13.74 -4.88 -10.79
CA GLY A 82 -14.09 -4.80 -9.37
C GLY A 82 -14.72 -6.07 -8.80
N GLY A 83 -14.98 -7.06 -9.65
CA GLY A 83 -15.47 -8.36 -9.25
C GLY A 83 -14.38 -9.29 -8.70
N PRO A 84 -14.75 -10.53 -8.38
CA PRO A 84 -13.79 -11.52 -7.92
C PRO A 84 -12.72 -11.82 -8.97
N VAL A 85 -11.50 -12.03 -8.49
CA VAL A 85 -10.33 -12.42 -9.28
C VAL A 85 -10.00 -13.88 -9.00
N VAL A 86 -9.71 -14.64 -10.02
CA VAL A 86 -9.23 -16.03 -9.92
C VAL A 86 -7.74 -16.06 -10.18
N PHE A 87 -6.99 -16.56 -9.22
CA PHE A 87 -5.58 -16.86 -9.30
C PHE A 87 -5.44 -18.39 -9.45
N ALA A 88 -5.10 -18.84 -10.65
CA ALA A 88 -4.91 -20.25 -10.95
C ALA A 88 -3.41 -20.56 -11.09
N PHE A 89 -2.90 -21.38 -10.20
CA PHE A 89 -1.50 -21.76 -10.14
C PHE A 89 -1.27 -23.12 -10.79
N ALA A 90 -0.16 -23.26 -11.51
CA ALA A 90 0.13 -24.45 -12.30
C ALA A 90 0.27 -25.74 -11.47
N ASN A 91 0.62 -25.62 -10.18
CA ASN A 91 0.71 -26.77 -9.28
C ASN A 91 -0.65 -27.26 -8.75
N GLY A 92 -1.78 -26.69 -9.24
CA GLY A 92 -3.12 -27.15 -8.89
C GLY A 92 -3.77 -26.39 -7.74
N ILE A 93 -3.23 -25.24 -7.35
CA ILE A 93 -3.87 -24.32 -6.40
C ILE A 93 -4.74 -23.34 -7.21
N THR A 94 -5.99 -23.13 -6.79
CA THR A 94 -6.86 -22.11 -7.36
C THR A 94 -7.48 -21.30 -6.24
N ILE A 95 -7.31 -19.98 -6.28
CA ILE A 95 -7.87 -19.05 -5.31
C ILE A 95 -8.82 -18.10 -6.03
N GLN A 96 -10.05 -18.01 -5.52
CA GLN A 96 -10.99 -16.95 -5.86
C GLN A 96 -10.99 -15.92 -4.74
N ALA A 97 -10.72 -14.66 -5.06
CA ALA A 97 -10.59 -13.61 -4.07
C ALA A 97 -11.24 -12.31 -4.54
N GLN A 98 -11.84 -11.59 -3.59
CA GLN A 98 -12.51 -10.31 -3.83
C GLN A 98 -11.56 -9.18 -3.45
N PRO A 99 -11.27 -8.22 -4.36
CA PRO A 99 -10.56 -7.00 -3.98
C PRO A 99 -11.41 -6.18 -3.01
N TYR A 100 -10.81 -5.63 -1.95
CA TYR A 100 -11.54 -4.84 -0.96
C TYR A 100 -10.84 -3.54 -0.57
N ALA A 101 -9.53 -3.41 -0.79
CA ALA A 101 -8.79 -2.19 -0.51
C ALA A 101 -7.57 -2.02 -1.41
N VAL A 102 -7.18 -0.77 -1.62
CA VAL A 102 -5.89 -0.37 -2.21
C VAL A 102 -5.18 0.49 -1.17
N VAL A 103 -3.97 0.12 -0.80
CA VAL A 103 -3.22 0.78 0.26
C VAL A 103 -1.84 1.24 -0.23
N PRO A 104 -1.32 2.36 0.29
CA PRO A 104 0.06 2.76 -0.01
C PRO A 104 1.05 1.67 0.39
N ALA A 105 2.02 1.37 -0.47
CA ALA A 105 2.99 0.30 -0.24
C ALA A 105 3.86 0.51 1.01
N ASN A 106 4.05 1.75 1.43
CA ASN A 106 4.79 2.11 2.64
C ASN A 106 3.93 2.03 3.93
N SER A 107 2.62 1.77 3.82
CA SER A 107 1.75 1.56 4.97
C SER A 107 2.14 0.29 5.73
N ARG A 108 1.82 0.24 7.03
CA ARG A 108 2.10 -0.92 7.88
C ARG A 108 1.23 -2.11 7.47
N SER A 109 1.87 -3.25 7.24
CA SER A 109 1.20 -4.50 6.88
C SER A 109 0.59 -5.25 8.08
N GLY A 110 0.98 -4.87 9.30
CA GLY A 110 0.66 -5.63 10.52
C GLY A 110 1.64 -6.78 10.83
N VAL A 111 2.58 -7.07 9.92
CA VAL A 111 3.58 -8.14 10.08
C VAL A 111 4.87 -7.55 10.62
N GLY A 112 5.17 -7.76 11.90
CA GLY A 112 6.46 -7.37 12.50
C GLY A 112 6.85 -5.90 12.31
N GLY A 113 5.88 -4.99 12.16
CA GLY A 113 6.13 -3.58 11.90
C GLY A 113 6.55 -3.24 10.47
N GLN A 114 6.62 -4.21 9.57
CA GLN A 114 7.02 -4.05 8.17
C GLN A 114 5.92 -3.36 7.34
N SER A 115 6.35 -2.68 6.27
CA SER A 115 5.43 -2.13 5.27
C SER A 115 4.92 -3.23 4.32
N TYR A 116 3.83 -2.94 3.57
CA TYR A 116 3.38 -3.85 2.52
C TYR A 116 4.47 -4.10 1.47
N ALA A 117 5.20 -3.06 1.05
CA ALA A 117 6.29 -3.23 0.10
C ALA A 117 7.34 -4.23 0.61
N ALA A 118 7.71 -4.18 1.88
CA ALA A 118 8.68 -5.10 2.47
C ALA A 118 8.15 -6.53 2.53
N VAL A 119 6.90 -6.72 2.96
CA VAL A 119 6.28 -8.05 3.09
C VAL A 119 6.04 -8.70 1.72
N ILE A 120 5.56 -7.94 0.74
CA ILE A 120 5.31 -8.43 -0.62
C ILE A 120 6.64 -8.56 -1.40
N GLY A 121 7.68 -7.82 -1.00
CA GLY A 121 8.89 -7.63 -1.78
C GLY A 121 8.64 -6.77 -3.03
N GLY A 122 7.69 -5.83 -2.94
CA GLY A 122 7.24 -4.95 -4.02
C GLY A 122 8.00 -3.63 -4.11
N ASP A 123 7.65 -2.82 -5.11
CA ASP A 123 8.15 -1.44 -5.23
C ASP A 123 7.42 -0.54 -4.21
N PRO A 124 8.14 0.22 -3.36
CA PRO A 124 7.54 1.08 -2.36
C PRO A 124 6.71 2.25 -2.94
N ARG A 125 6.83 2.52 -4.25
CA ARG A 125 6.08 3.57 -4.95
C ARG A 125 4.76 3.06 -5.56
N VAL A 126 4.55 1.74 -5.58
CA VAL A 126 3.38 1.10 -6.19
C VAL A 126 2.46 0.57 -5.11
N ASN A 127 1.22 1.04 -5.10
CA ASN A 127 0.23 0.62 -4.12
C ASN A 127 0.04 -0.90 -4.10
N ALA A 128 -0.30 -1.42 -2.92
CA ALA A 128 -0.68 -2.81 -2.74
C ALA A 128 -2.21 -2.96 -2.84
N TRP A 129 -2.66 -3.98 -3.54
CA TRP A 129 -4.05 -4.39 -3.61
C TRP A 129 -4.31 -5.50 -2.62
N LEU A 130 -5.34 -5.33 -1.80
CA LEU A 130 -5.73 -6.30 -0.80
C LEU A 130 -6.96 -7.07 -1.25
N PHE A 131 -6.88 -8.39 -1.13
CA PHE A 131 -7.94 -9.32 -1.51
C PHE A 131 -8.33 -10.18 -0.33
N ARG A 132 -9.63 -10.39 -0.17
CA ARG A 132 -10.19 -11.39 0.74
C ARG A 132 -10.47 -12.67 -0.05
N VAL A 133 -9.90 -13.79 0.40
CA VAL A 133 -10.10 -15.09 -0.23
C VAL A 133 -11.52 -15.59 0.07
N GLN A 134 -12.27 -15.87 -0.99
CA GLN A 134 -13.61 -16.45 -0.92
C GLN A 134 -13.54 -17.97 -0.97
N ALA A 135 -12.70 -18.50 -1.86
CA ALA A 135 -12.49 -19.93 -2.03
C ALA A 135 -11.02 -20.22 -2.34
N GLU A 136 -10.50 -21.29 -1.75
CA GLU A 136 -9.21 -21.89 -2.07
C GLU A 136 -9.43 -23.37 -2.35
N ASN A 137 -9.09 -23.80 -3.56
CA ASN A 137 -9.12 -25.19 -3.98
C ASN A 137 -7.68 -25.66 -4.18
N VAL A 138 -7.32 -26.76 -3.52
CA VAL A 138 -5.99 -27.36 -3.58
C VAL A 138 -6.16 -28.75 -4.17
N ALA A 139 -5.64 -28.97 -5.39
CA ALA A 139 -5.67 -30.28 -6.03
C ALA A 139 -4.66 -31.22 -5.37
N THR A 140 -4.86 -32.52 -5.57
CA THR A 140 -3.93 -33.56 -5.08
C THR A 140 -2.51 -33.43 -5.65
N SER A 141 -2.36 -32.77 -6.79
CA SER A 141 -1.07 -32.44 -7.42
C SER A 141 -0.28 -31.37 -6.66
N ALA A 142 -0.93 -30.58 -5.81
CA ALA A 142 -0.29 -29.55 -4.98
C ALA A 142 0.29 -30.19 -3.70
N VAL A 143 1.40 -30.91 -3.84
CA VAL A 143 2.01 -31.70 -2.75
C VAL A 143 2.45 -30.87 -1.54
N GLN A 144 2.65 -29.56 -1.73
CA GLN A 144 2.99 -28.62 -0.65
C GLN A 144 1.76 -28.03 0.04
N GLY A 145 0.53 -28.39 -0.40
CA GLY A 145 -0.70 -27.79 0.07
C GLY A 145 -1.06 -26.49 -0.64
N GLY A 146 -1.81 -25.60 0.04
CA GLY A 146 -2.17 -24.27 -0.48
C GLY A 146 -1.01 -23.27 -0.42
N LEU A 147 -1.29 -21.99 -0.69
CA LEU A 147 -0.27 -20.92 -0.57
C LEU A 147 0.23 -20.75 0.86
N CYS A 148 -0.56 -21.11 1.85
CA CYS A 148 -0.18 -21.14 3.27
C CYS A 148 0.19 -22.54 3.75
N THR A 149 0.50 -23.46 2.83
CA THR A 149 0.86 -24.86 3.11
C THR A 149 -0.23 -25.59 3.92
N THR A 150 -0.08 -25.68 5.23
CA THR A 150 -1.03 -26.38 6.13
C THR A 150 -2.26 -25.53 6.48
N ASP A 151 -2.11 -24.21 6.49
CA ASP A 151 -3.19 -23.31 6.83
C ASP A 151 -3.96 -22.87 5.59
N ARG A 152 -5.21 -22.45 5.81
CA ARG A 152 -6.00 -21.88 4.75
C ARG A 152 -5.56 -20.44 4.44
N THR A 153 -5.41 -20.10 3.18
CA THR A 153 -5.18 -18.71 2.75
C THR A 153 -6.46 -17.89 2.97
N ARG A 154 -6.35 -16.80 3.73
CA ARG A 154 -7.50 -15.93 4.04
C ARG A 154 -7.43 -14.60 3.31
N PHE A 155 -6.22 -14.06 3.12
CA PHE A 155 -6.01 -12.80 2.44
C PHE A 155 -4.80 -12.88 1.52
N LEU A 156 -4.83 -12.03 0.48
CA LEU A 156 -3.69 -11.77 -0.39
C LEU A 156 -3.40 -10.27 -0.40
N ALA A 157 -2.13 -9.92 -0.42
CA ALA A 157 -1.68 -8.59 -0.81
C ALA A 157 -0.86 -8.71 -2.09
N VAL A 158 -1.21 -7.90 -3.09
CA VAL A 158 -0.70 -8.02 -4.46
C VAL A 158 -0.11 -6.70 -4.90
N SER A 159 1.01 -6.76 -5.60
CA SER A 159 1.64 -5.60 -6.25
C SER A 159 2.13 -5.98 -7.63
N GLU A 160 1.83 -5.14 -8.62
CA GLU A 160 2.28 -5.29 -10.01
C GLU A 160 3.05 -4.04 -10.42
N PHE A 161 4.26 -4.20 -10.96
CA PHE A 161 5.13 -3.10 -11.35
C PHE A 161 6.16 -3.53 -12.38
N VAL A 162 6.86 -2.55 -12.95
CA VAL A 162 8.02 -2.79 -13.81
C VAL A 162 9.29 -2.65 -12.98
N ASP A 163 10.14 -3.68 -12.95
CA ASP A 163 11.41 -3.66 -12.21
C ASP A 163 12.46 -2.76 -12.90
N ALA A 164 13.60 -2.56 -12.24
CA ALA A 164 14.71 -1.76 -12.78
C ALA A 164 15.27 -2.31 -14.10
N GLY A 165 15.03 -3.58 -14.41
CA GLY A 165 15.41 -4.22 -15.67
C GLY A 165 14.36 -4.10 -16.78
N GLY A 166 13.28 -3.33 -16.55
CA GLY A 166 12.19 -3.15 -17.51
C GLY A 166 11.24 -4.35 -17.62
N ARG A 167 11.29 -5.30 -16.68
CA ARG A 167 10.44 -6.48 -16.70
C ARG A 167 9.20 -6.25 -15.85
N TRP A 168 8.05 -6.66 -16.35
CA TRP A 168 6.83 -6.71 -15.56
C TRP A 168 6.93 -7.80 -14.50
N VAL A 169 6.66 -7.41 -13.26
CA VAL A 169 6.74 -8.26 -12.07
C VAL A 169 5.40 -8.23 -11.37
N PHE A 170 4.94 -9.39 -10.94
CA PHE A 170 3.75 -9.58 -10.14
C PHE A 170 4.12 -10.27 -8.83
N LYS A 171 3.77 -9.69 -7.73
CA LYS A 171 4.10 -10.18 -6.40
C LYS A 171 2.86 -10.42 -5.57
N ILE A 172 2.86 -11.51 -4.81
CA ILE A 172 1.77 -11.90 -3.91
C ILE A 172 2.36 -12.22 -2.55
N ALA A 173 1.81 -11.63 -1.49
CA ALA A 173 1.97 -12.11 -0.12
C ALA A 173 0.65 -12.80 0.29
N ALA A 174 0.75 -14.02 0.79
CA ALA A 174 -0.38 -14.81 1.28
C ALA A 174 -0.43 -14.79 2.81
N PHE A 175 -1.62 -14.65 3.36
CA PHE A 175 -1.84 -14.58 4.81
C PHE A 175 -2.88 -15.60 5.25
N SER A 176 -2.64 -16.18 6.42
CA SER A 176 -3.58 -17.03 7.16
C SER A 176 -4.12 -16.31 8.41
N GLY A 177 -4.93 -17.02 9.19
CA GLY A 177 -5.52 -16.49 10.41
C GLY A 177 -6.69 -15.54 10.17
N GLU A 178 -7.22 -14.95 11.23
CA GLU A 178 -8.43 -14.10 11.18
C GLU A 178 -8.10 -12.61 11.10
N GLY A 179 -6.88 -12.20 11.45
CA GLY A 179 -6.45 -10.80 11.38
C GLY A 179 -6.26 -10.33 9.94
N GLU A 180 -6.89 -9.22 9.59
CA GLU A 180 -6.72 -8.62 8.27
C GLU A 180 -5.31 -8.02 8.10
N PRO A 181 -4.76 -8.00 6.85
CA PRO A 181 -3.58 -7.22 6.53
C PRO A 181 -3.74 -5.75 6.96
N GLY A 182 -2.74 -5.25 7.69
CA GLY A 182 -2.79 -3.94 8.34
C GLY A 182 -3.01 -3.99 9.86
N GLU A 183 -3.63 -5.05 10.36
CA GLU A 183 -3.84 -5.27 11.80
C GLU A 183 -2.79 -6.26 12.36
N ARG A 184 -3.15 -7.53 12.48
CA ARG A 184 -2.27 -8.61 12.98
C ARG A 184 -2.43 -9.87 12.14
N PRO A 185 -2.12 -9.83 10.83
CA PRO A 185 -2.19 -11.00 9.98
C PRO A 185 -1.01 -11.95 10.26
N THR A 186 -1.20 -13.22 9.94
CA THR A 186 -0.12 -14.20 9.90
C THR A 186 0.37 -14.31 8.46
N LEU A 187 1.58 -13.84 8.18
CA LEU A 187 2.21 -14.01 6.87
C LEU A 187 2.58 -15.49 6.69
N CYS A 188 2.10 -16.09 5.61
CA CYS A 188 2.48 -17.45 5.23
C CYS A 188 3.75 -17.43 4.37
N ASN A 189 3.69 -16.76 3.24
CA ASN A 189 4.79 -16.68 2.28
C ASN A 189 4.60 -15.52 1.30
N ALA A 190 5.67 -15.19 0.57
CA ALA A 190 5.65 -14.25 -0.54
C ALA A 190 6.13 -14.92 -1.83
N TYR A 191 5.43 -14.65 -2.92
CA TYR A 191 5.62 -15.25 -4.24
C TYR A 191 5.92 -14.18 -5.26
N ALA A 192 6.85 -14.43 -6.16
CA ALA A 192 7.18 -13.51 -7.23
C ALA A 192 7.05 -14.19 -8.60
N PHE A 193 6.52 -13.43 -9.55
CA PHE A 193 6.29 -13.85 -10.92
C PHE A 193 6.76 -12.75 -11.87
N THR A 194 7.10 -13.13 -13.10
CA THR A 194 7.43 -12.20 -14.19
C THR A 194 6.51 -12.46 -15.38
N ALA A 195 6.20 -11.43 -16.16
CA ALA A 195 5.43 -11.59 -17.37
C ALA A 195 6.15 -12.56 -18.33
N GLN A 196 5.34 -13.31 -19.06
CA GLN A 196 5.81 -14.16 -20.17
C GLN A 196 5.94 -13.36 -21.45
#